data_9a0626a649e535ff5741c8d2c8a341b8
#
_entry.id   9a0626a649e535ff5741c8d2c8a341b8
#
_cell.length_a   1.000
_cell.length_b   1.000
_cell.length_c   1.000
_cell.angle_alpha   90.00
_cell.angle_beta   90.00
_cell.angle_gamma   90.00
#
_symmetry.space_group_name_H-M   'P 1'
#
loop_
_entity.id
_entity.type
_entity.pdbx_description
1 polymer ?
#
loop_
_entity_poly.entity_id
_entity_poly.type
_entity_poly.pdbx_seq_one_letter_code
_entity_poly.pdbx_strand_id
1 'polypeptide(L)'
;MNDDEIVSEKLKALEAARLQIEKDYGQGSIMKLGSSANAAGIEVIPTGSILLDEALGIGGYPRGRIIEIYGPESSGKTTLALHAIAEAQKLGGIAAFVDAEHALDPVYAKNLGVNIDELW
;
A
#
# COMPACT_ATOMS: atom_id res chain seq x y z
N MET A 1 -14.57 -34.57 30.30
CA MET A 1 -13.79 -34.03 29.17
C MET A 1 -12.45 -33.55 29.68
N ASN A 2 -11.38 -34.02 29.09
CA ASN A 2 -10.06 -33.54 29.44
C ASN A 2 -9.75 -32.23 28.71
N ASP A 3 -8.74 -31.48 29.16
CA ASP A 3 -8.43 -30.16 28.59
C ASP A 3 -8.10 -30.21 27.09
N ASP A 4 -7.52 -31.31 26.63
CA ASP A 4 -7.19 -31.53 25.21
C ASP A 4 -8.43 -31.72 24.34
N GLU A 5 -9.46 -32.37 24.86
CA GLU A 5 -10.74 -32.54 24.16
C GLU A 5 -11.50 -31.21 24.03
N ILE A 6 -11.47 -30.39 25.08
CA ILE A 6 -12.09 -29.05 25.08
C ILE A 6 -11.40 -28.15 24.06
N VAL A 7 -10.07 -28.16 24.00
CA VAL A 7 -9.30 -27.40 23.03
C VAL A 7 -9.61 -27.87 21.60
N SER A 8 -9.68 -29.17 21.37
CA SER A 8 -10.03 -29.75 20.06
C SER A 8 -11.42 -29.33 19.58
N GLU A 9 -12.41 -29.31 20.44
CA GLU A 9 -13.77 -28.86 20.08
C GLU A 9 -13.84 -27.38 19.79
N LYS A 10 -13.13 -26.54 20.56
CA LYS A 10 -13.03 -25.11 20.29
C LYS A 10 -12.38 -24.82 18.94
N LEU A 11 -11.33 -25.56 18.58
CA LEU A 11 -10.68 -25.41 17.28
C LEU A 11 -11.59 -25.83 16.12
N LYS A 12 -12.39 -26.89 16.28
CA LYS A 12 -13.37 -27.29 15.26
C LYS A 12 -14.47 -26.25 15.08
N ALA A 13 -14.97 -25.68 16.20
CA ALA A 13 -15.95 -24.58 16.12
C ALA A 13 -15.40 -23.33 15.44
N LEU A 14 -14.15 -22.96 15.76
CA LEU A 14 -13.47 -21.84 15.12
C LEU A 14 -13.29 -22.06 13.61
N GLU A 15 -12.89 -23.26 13.20
CA GLU A 15 -12.72 -23.59 11.79
C GLU A 15 -14.05 -23.57 11.03
N ALA A 16 -15.13 -24.05 11.63
CA ALA A 16 -16.47 -23.97 11.04
C ALA A 16 -16.92 -22.50 10.86
N ALA A 17 -16.66 -21.65 11.85
CA ALA A 17 -16.94 -20.21 11.77
C ALA A 17 -16.11 -19.53 10.69
N ARG A 18 -14.82 -19.87 10.57
CA ARG A 18 -13.92 -19.36 9.52
C ARG A 18 -14.46 -19.70 8.12
N LEU A 19 -14.82 -20.94 7.90
CA LEU A 19 -15.37 -21.41 6.62
C LEU A 19 -16.69 -20.71 6.29
N GLN A 20 -17.55 -20.46 7.29
CA GLN A 20 -18.79 -19.72 7.07
C GLN A 20 -18.52 -18.27 6.65
N ILE A 21 -17.58 -17.59 7.32
CA ILE A 21 -17.19 -16.22 6.97
C ILE A 21 -16.63 -16.16 5.55
N GLU A 22 -15.75 -17.08 5.17
CA GLU A 22 -15.20 -17.14 3.81
C GLU A 22 -16.27 -17.43 2.75
N LYS A 23 -17.29 -18.22 3.09
CA LYS A 23 -18.42 -18.48 2.20
C LYS A 23 -19.27 -17.23 1.99
N ASP A 24 -19.51 -16.46 3.04
CA ASP A 24 -20.40 -15.31 3.00
C ASP A 24 -19.72 -14.04 2.43
N TYR A 25 -18.41 -13.86 2.66
CA TYR A 25 -17.66 -12.65 2.34
C TYR A 25 -16.50 -12.86 1.35
N GLY A 26 -16.23 -14.08 0.93
CA GLY A 26 -15.17 -14.43 0.01
C GLY A 26 -13.91 -14.99 0.70
N GLN A 27 -13.13 -15.72 -0.07
CA GLN A 27 -11.89 -16.33 0.39
C GLN A 27 -10.90 -15.25 0.83
N GLY A 28 -10.26 -15.42 1.98
CA GLY A 28 -9.30 -14.48 2.55
C GLY A 28 -9.92 -13.34 3.37
N SER A 29 -11.26 -13.35 3.58
CA SER A 29 -11.93 -12.36 4.43
C SER A 29 -11.59 -12.48 5.92
N ILE A 30 -11.08 -13.64 6.33
CA ILE A 30 -10.55 -13.90 7.67
C ILE A 30 -9.28 -14.74 7.57
N MET A 31 -8.25 -14.39 8.34
CA MET A 31 -6.98 -15.10 8.33
C MET A 31 -6.23 -14.92 9.65
N LYS A 32 -5.29 -15.83 9.91
CA LYS A 32 -4.36 -15.65 11.04
C LYS A 32 -3.32 -14.60 10.70
N LEU A 33 -3.03 -13.70 11.63
CA LEU A 33 -2.06 -12.61 11.44
C LEU A 33 -0.66 -13.10 11.03
N GLY A 34 -0.23 -14.25 11.52
CA GLY A 34 1.07 -14.85 11.19
C GLY A 34 1.10 -15.71 9.93
N SER A 35 -0.02 -15.81 9.19
CA SER A 35 -0.01 -16.54 7.93
C SER A 35 0.71 -15.72 6.85
N SER A 36 1.73 -16.30 6.23
CA SER A 36 2.59 -15.67 5.22
C SER A 36 1.87 -15.24 3.93
N ALA A 37 0.58 -15.56 3.79
CA ALA A 37 -0.23 -15.14 2.66
C ALA A 37 -0.46 -13.62 2.58
N ASN A 38 -0.20 -12.87 3.66
CA ASN A 38 -0.50 -11.44 3.74
C ASN A 38 0.57 -10.53 3.14
N ALA A 39 1.81 -11.00 2.99
CA ALA A 39 2.90 -10.20 2.43
C ALA A 39 3.24 -10.58 0.97
N ALA A 40 2.83 -11.75 0.52
CA ALA A 40 3.09 -12.22 -0.84
C ALA A 40 2.04 -11.67 -1.80
N GLY A 41 2.43 -10.76 -2.70
CA GLY A 41 1.60 -10.30 -3.80
C GLY A 41 0.98 -8.91 -3.64
N ILE A 42 1.44 -8.10 -2.68
CA ILE A 42 1.06 -6.69 -2.64
C ILE A 42 1.80 -5.96 -3.76
N GLU A 43 1.05 -5.45 -4.73
CA GLU A 43 1.62 -4.57 -5.74
C GLU A 43 1.96 -3.22 -5.12
N VAL A 44 3.12 -2.70 -5.49
CA VAL A 44 3.63 -1.42 -4.97
C VAL A 44 4.03 -0.47 -6.09
N ILE A 45 4.07 0.81 -5.75
CA ILE A 45 4.74 1.85 -6.54
C ILE A 45 6.00 2.22 -5.75
N PRO A 46 7.20 2.09 -6.33
CA PRO A 46 8.43 2.51 -5.65
C PRO A 46 8.36 3.97 -5.23
N THR A 47 8.97 4.30 -4.11
CA THR A 47 8.96 5.70 -3.60
C THR A 47 9.93 6.61 -4.35
N GLY A 48 10.87 6.04 -5.11
CA GLY A 48 12.01 6.74 -5.70
C GLY A 48 13.23 6.81 -4.77
N SER A 49 13.11 6.32 -3.55
CA SER A 49 14.21 6.17 -2.59
C SER A 49 14.36 4.73 -2.16
N ILE A 50 15.51 4.14 -2.44
CA ILE A 50 15.81 2.74 -2.08
C ILE A 50 15.71 2.53 -0.56
N LEU A 51 16.19 3.49 0.23
CA LEU A 51 16.14 3.40 1.69
C LEU A 51 14.71 3.48 2.24
N LEU A 52 13.86 4.30 1.64
CA LEU A 52 12.47 4.38 2.03
C LEU A 52 11.70 3.13 1.61
N ASP A 53 11.96 2.61 0.41
CA ASP A 53 11.37 1.35 -0.06
C ASP A 53 11.69 0.19 0.89
N GLU A 54 12.93 0.11 1.35
CA GLU A 54 13.37 -0.88 2.33
C GLU A 54 12.69 -0.66 3.70
N ALA A 55 12.62 0.58 4.16
CA ALA A 55 11.99 0.92 5.44
C ALA A 55 10.49 0.61 5.48
N LEU A 56 9.79 0.72 4.36
CA LEU A 56 8.37 0.36 4.24
C LEU A 56 8.14 -1.16 4.27
N GLY A 57 9.17 -1.97 4.06
CA GLY A 57 9.13 -3.42 4.18
C GLY A 57 8.53 -4.17 2.99
N ILE A 58 7.78 -3.49 2.11
CA ILE A 58 7.15 -4.08 0.92
C ILE A 58 7.71 -3.55 -0.39
N GLY A 59 8.71 -2.67 -0.33
CA GLY A 59 9.41 -2.14 -1.49
C GLY A 59 8.79 -0.88 -2.11
N GLY A 60 7.82 -0.26 -1.47
CA GLY A 60 7.20 0.97 -1.95
C GLY A 60 5.85 1.26 -1.32
N TYR A 61 5.09 2.15 -1.94
CA TYR A 61 3.71 2.45 -1.55
C TYR A 61 2.77 1.34 -2.02
N PRO A 62 1.92 0.77 -1.14
CA PRO A 62 0.97 -0.25 -1.56
C PRO A 62 -0.08 0.33 -2.51
N ARG A 63 -0.33 -0.34 -3.63
CA ARG A 63 -1.38 0.06 -4.58
C ARG A 63 -2.76 -0.16 -3.98
N GLY A 64 -3.72 0.66 -4.40
CA GLY A 64 -5.09 0.58 -3.92
C GLY A 64 -5.30 1.04 -2.48
N ARG A 65 -4.37 1.81 -1.93
CA ARG A 65 -4.44 2.38 -0.57
C ARG A 65 -4.32 3.90 -0.61
N ILE A 66 -4.90 4.54 0.38
CA ILE A 66 -4.69 5.97 0.65
C ILE A 66 -3.42 6.09 1.48
N ILE A 67 -2.47 6.89 0.99
CA ILE A 67 -1.21 7.16 1.68
C ILE A 67 -1.24 8.61 2.17
N GLU A 68 -1.12 8.80 3.47
CA GLU A 68 -0.98 10.11 4.08
C GLU A 68 0.49 10.46 4.29
N ILE A 69 0.92 11.62 3.78
CA ILE A 69 2.26 12.17 3.99
C ILE A 69 2.10 13.50 4.69
N TYR A 70 2.64 13.63 5.88
CA TYR A 70 2.53 14.85 6.68
C TYR A 70 3.87 15.26 7.28
N GLY A 71 3.98 16.52 7.61
CA GLY A 71 5.18 17.11 8.19
C GLY A 71 5.15 18.65 8.06
N PRO A 72 6.16 19.33 8.63
CA PRO A 72 6.28 20.78 8.53
C PRO A 72 6.52 21.24 7.09
N GLU A 73 6.37 22.52 6.83
CA GLU A 73 6.72 23.15 5.56
C GLU A 73 8.17 22.86 5.17
N SER A 74 8.42 22.75 3.86
CA SER A 74 9.75 22.48 3.30
C SER A 74 10.40 21.18 3.80
N SER A 75 9.62 20.21 4.20
CA SER A 75 10.10 18.90 4.68
C SER A 75 10.22 17.82 3.59
N GLY A 76 9.82 18.12 2.35
CA GLY A 76 9.94 17.20 1.22
C GLY A 76 8.65 16.42 0.90
N LYS A 77 7.49 16.79 1.45
CA LYS A 77 6.21 16.11 1.16
C LYS A 77 5.85 16.09 -0.32
N THR A 78 5.91 17.25 -0.97
CA THR A 78 5.64 17.38 -2.41
C THR A 78 6.68 16.63 -3.22
N THR A 79 7.95 16.66 -2.83
CA THR A 79 9.03 15.91 -3.47
C THR A 79 8.73 14.41 -3.46
N LEU A 80 8.32 13.85 -2.34
CA LEU A 80 7.91 12.44 -2.25
C LEU A 80 6.72 12.14 -3.16
N ALA A 81 5.71 13.00 -3.18
CA ALA A 81 4.54 12.82 -4.05
C ALA A 81 4.93 12.85 -5.54
N LEU A 82 5.79 13.79 -5.95
CA LEU A 82 6.27 13.87 -7.33
C LEU A 82 7.13 12.67 -7.73
N HIS A 83 7.95 12.14 -6.85
CA HIS A 83 8.69 10.90 -7.10
C HIS A 83 7.74 9.70 -7.25
N ALA A 84 6.69 9.60 -6.44
CA ALA A 84 5.68 8.57 -6.58
C ALA A 84 4.97 8.63 -7.94
N ILE A 85 4.65 9.84 -8.41
CA ILE A 85 4.07 10.07 -9.74
C ILE A 85 5.03 9.60 -10.83
N ALA A 86 6.31 10.02 -10.76
CA ALA A 86 7.32 9.63 -11.73
C ALA A 86 7.47 8.09 -11.81
N GLU A 87 7.52 7.43 -10.66
CA GLU A 87 7.62 5.97 -10.61
C GLU A 87 6.35 5.27 -11.13
N ALA A 88 5.17 5.80 -10.82
CA ALA A 88 3.91 5.28 -11.36
C ALA A 88 3.86 5.40 -12.89
N GLN A 89 4.29 6.54 -13.44
CA GLN A 89 4.37 6.76 -14.89
C GLN A 89 5.36 5.81 -15.57
N LYS A 90 6.52 5.54 -14.96
CA LYS A 90 7.49 4.54 -15.45
C LYS A 90 6.88 3.13 -15.56
N LEU A 91 5.94 2.81 -14.70
CA LEU A 91 5.21 1.54 -14.72
C LEU A 91 4.03 1.54 -15.72
N GLY A 92 3.88 2.59 -16.52
CA GLY A 92 2.78 2.74 -17.48
C GLY A 92 1.47 3.23 -16.86
N GLY A 93 1.51 3.71 -15.62
CA GLY A 93 0.36 4.28 -14.93
C GLY A 93 0.04 5.71 -15.38
N ILE A 94 -1.23 6.08 -15.22
CA ILE A 94 -1.72 7.45 -15.42
C ILE A 94 -1.81 8.11 -14.04
N ALA A 95 -1.29 9.33 -13.93
CA ALA A 95 -1.28 10.08 -12.68
C ALA A 95 -2.01 11.41 -12.81
N ALA A 96 -2.56 11.87 -11.70
CA ALA A 96 -3.15 13.19 -11.55
C ALA A 96 -2.63 13.85 -10.27
N PHE A 97 -2.50 15.16 -10.31
CA PHE A 97 -2.06 15.97 -9.17
C PHE A 97 -3.10 17.06 -8.88
N VAL A 98 -3.64 17.06 -7.68
CA VAL A 98 -4.56 18.12 -7.24
C VAL A 98 -3.76 19.12 -6.42
N ASP A 99 -3.50 20.29 -7.01
CA ASP A 99 -2.69 21.35 -6.43
C ASP A 99 -3.57 22.41 -5.76
N ALA A 100 -3.95 22.16 -4.52
CA ALA A 100 -4.78 23.08 -3.75
C ALA A 100 -4.04 24.37 -3.31
N GLU A 101 -2.71 24.32 -3.23
CA GLU A 101 -1.86 25.43 -2.81
C GLU A 101 -1.32 26.27 -3.99
N HIS A 102 -1.55 25.83 -5.23
CA HIS A 102 -1.00 26.42 -6.46
C HIS A 102 0.52 26.60 -6.42
N ALA A 103 1.21 25.62 -5.82
CA ALA A 103 2.65 25.68 -5.57
C ALA A 103 3.45 24.67 -6.42
N LEU A 104 2.81 23.92 -7.30
CA LEU A 104 3.48 22.96 -8.16
C LEU A 104 4.32 23.67 -9.22
N ASP A 105 5.63 23.42 -9.19
CA ASP A 105 6.59 23.89 -10.20
C ASP A 105 6.79 22.80 -11.27
N PRO A 106 6.35 23.03 -12.52
CA PRO A 106 6.51 22.05 -13.60
C PRO A 106 7.97 21.73 -13.92
N VAL A 107 8.86 22.69 -13.81
CA VAL A 107 10.31 22.50 -14.07
C VAL A 107 10.89 21.57 -13.01
N TYR A 108 10.55 21.81 -11.75
CA TYR A 108 10.97 20.95 -10.65
C TYR A 108 10.41 19.51 -10.79
N ALA A 109 9.12 19.39 -11.10
CA ALA A 109 8.51 18.08 -11.35
C ALA A 109 9.22 17.33 -12.47
N LYS A 110 9.50 17.99 -13.59
CA LYS A 110 10.25 17.42 -14.72
C LYS A 110 11.66 16.97 -14.30
N ASN A 111 12.35 17.76 -13.51
CA ASN A 111 13.69 17.41 -13.02
C ASN A 111 13.68 16.18 -12.10
N LEU A 112 12.58 15.92 -11.40
CA LEU A 112 12.39 14.72 -10.59
C LEU A 112 11.98 13.48 -11.41
N GLY A 113 11.78 13.63 -12.72
CA GLY A 113 11.46 12.55 -13.64
C GLY A 113 9.97 12.43 -13.98
N VAL A 114 9.14 13.38 -13.58
CA VAL A 114 7.72 13.42 -13.96
C VAL A 114 7.59 13.76 -15.43
N ASN A 115 6.82 12.99 -16.17
CA ASN A 115 6.35 13.37 -17.49
C ASN A 115 5.19 14.35 -17.32
N ILE A 116 5.51 15.65 -17.41
CA ILE A 116 4.53 16.72 -17.18
C ILE A 116 3.48 16.83 -18.28
N ASP A 117 3.77 16.35 -19.48
CA ASP A 117 2.83 16.37 -20.61
C ASP A 117 1.69 15.33 -20.43
N GLU A 118 1.94 14.30 -19.64
CA GLU A 118 0.99 13.23 -19.33
C GLU A 118 0.43 13.32 -17.90
N LEU A 119 0.73 14.36 -17.16
CA LEU A 119 0.23 14.60 -15.81
C LEU A 119 -1.05 15.44 -15.87
N TRP A 120 -2.13 14.91 -15.30
CA TRP A 120 -3.42 15.61 -15.19
C TRP A 120 -3.52 16.44 -13.92
#